data_b52f4da85c7506bcdd96348d1eb83ac8
#
_entry.id   b52f4da85c7506bcdd96348d1eb83ac8
#
_cell.length_a   1.000
_cell.length_b   1.000
_cell.length_c   1.000
_cell.angle_alpha   90.00
_cell.angle_beta   90.00
_cell.angle_gamma   90.00
#
_symmetry.space_group_name_H-M   'P 1'
#
loop_
_entity.id
_entity.type
_entity.pdbx_description
1 polymer ?
#
loop_
_entity_poly.entity_id
_entity_poly.type
_entity_poly.pdbx_seq_one_letter_code
_entity_poly.pdbx_strand_id
1 'polypeptide(L)'
;MVTRLRRNKYGSNRHVATVGGQECHFDSMAEHRYADWLERQRLQRRIHRWEHHPRRVEVWDALTDTRLCYLNPDFLVVTAQGDPEYHEVKGMATGLWRMKRRLLETLTAHTYVVIDAGRGVCASGMGEPALFDERPRRSKKRRKRAT
;
A
#
# COMPACT_ATOMS: atom_id res chain seq x y z
N MET A 1 -5.89 -18.27 25.57
CA MET A 1 -7.04 -17.50 25.06
C MET A 1 -6.77 -17.21 23.58
N VAL A 2 -7.46 -17.88 22.68
CA VAL A 2 -7.27 -17.65 21.23
C VAL A 2 -8.08 -16.43 20.87
N THR A 3 -7.42 -15.31 20.62
CA THR A 3 -8.09 -14.10 20.15
C THR A 3 -8.57 -14.35 18.72
N ARG A 4 -9.87 -14.51 18.58
CA ARG A 4 -10.52 -14.69 17.27
C ARG A 4 -10.29 -13.42 16.44
N LEU A 5 -9.38 -13.50 15.48
CA LEU A 5 -9.10 -12.41 14.55
C LEU A 5 -10.38 -12.06 13.78
N ARG A 6 -10.90 -10.86 13.96
CA ARG A 6 -12.04 -10.36 13.19
C ARG A 6 -11.62 -10.25 11.73
N ARG A 7 -12.23 -11.06 10.87
CA ARG A 7 -12.13 -10.86 9.43
C ARG A 7 -12.69 -9.48 9.09
N ASN A 8 -11.89 -8.69 8.38
CA ASN A 8 -12.40 -7.42 7.87
C ASN A 8 -13.36 -7.66 6.69
N LYS A 9 -14.05 -6.60 6.25
CA LYS A 9 -15.03 -6.61 5.15
C LYS A 9 -14.52 -7.27 3.85
N TYR A 10 -13.21 -7.36 3.65
CA TYR A 10 -12.56 -7.87 2.43
C TYR A 10 -11.85 -9.22 2.65
N GLY A 11 -12.07 -9.88 3.77
CA GLY A 11 -11.49 -11.20 4.06
C GLY A 11 -9.98 -11.20 4.30
N SER A 12 -9.34 -10.05 4.51
CA SER A 12 -7.92 -9.98 4.83
C SER A 12 -7.65 -10.38 6.28
N ASN A 13 -6.52 -11.05 6.48
CA ASN A 13 -6.10 -11.53 7.79
C ASN A 13 -5.23 -10.49 8.49
N ARG A 14 -5.79 -9.81 9.47
CA ARG A 14 -5.03 -8.95 10.38
C ARG A 14 -4.16 -9.81 11.29
N HIS A 15 -2.92 -9.44 11.43
CA HIS A 15 -1.97 -10.14 12.29
C HIS A 15 -0.84 -9.22 12.73
N VAL A 16 -0.10 -9.66 13.74
CA VAL A 16 1.08 -8.97 14.26
C VAL A 16 2.31 -9.80 13.94
N ALA A 17 3.35 -9.16 13.46
CA ALA A 17 4.65 -9.77 13.22
C ALA A 17 5.77 -8.76 13.45
N THR A 18 6.96 -9.24 13.76
CA THR A 18 8.16 -8.41 13.87
C THR A 18 8.95 -8.50 12.58
N VAL A 19 9.19 -7.35 11.96
CA VAL A 19 9.99 -7.23 10.73
C VAL A 19 11.07 -6.18 10.96
N GLY A 20 12.34 -6.55 10.77
CA GLY A 20 13.46 -5.64 10.98
C GLY A 20 13.55 -5.06 12.39
N GLY A 21 13.13 -5.81 13.42
CA GLY A 21 13.08 -5.38 14.80
C GLY A 21 11.88 -4.48 15.15
N GLN A 22 11.00 -4.20 14.20
CA GLN A 22 9.78 -3.42 14.41
C GLN A 22 8.58 -4.35 14.59
N GLU A 23 7.79 -4.13 15.64
CA GLU A 23 6.49 -4.79 15.77
C GLU A 23 5.48 -4.08 14.87
N CYS A 24 4.93 -4.84 13.92
CA CYS A 24 4.00 -4.32 12.92
C CYS A 24 2.64 -5.01 13.06
N HIS A 25 1.58 -4.19 13.03
CA HIS A 25 0.19 -4.65 13.00
C HIS A 25 -0.31 -4.59 11.56
N PHE A 26 -0.20 -5.69 10.85
CA PHE A 26 -0.57 -5.77 9.45
C PHE A 26 -2.06 -5.96 9.24
N ASP A 27 -2.63 -5.22 8.30
CA ASP A 27 -4.02 -5.38 7.89
C ASP A 27 -4.21 -6.54 6.89
N SER A 28 -3.13 -6.98 6.24
CA SER A 28 -3.15 -8.07 5.28
C SER A 28 -1.81 -8.81 5.19
N MET A 29 -1.83 -10.02 4.63
CA MET A 29 -0.60 -10.75 4.30
C MET A 29 0.19 -10.07 3.19
N ALA A 30 -0.48 -9.39 2.26
CA ALA A 30 0.18 -8.64 1.20
C ALA A 30 1.07 -7.52 1.76
N GLU A 31 0.59 -6.76 2.76
CA GLU A 31 1.39 -5.76 3.47
C GLU A 31 2.59 -6.39 4.19
N HIS A 32 2.38 -7.51 4.88
CA HIS A 32 3.47 -8.20 5.57
C HIS A 32 4.56 -8.65 4.59
N ARG A 33 4.20 -9.24 3.47
CA ARG A 33 5.13 -9.65 2.43
C ARG A 33 5.90 -8.46 1.84
N TYR A 34 5.23 -7.32 1.70
CA TYR A 34 5.86 -6.09 1.25
C TYR A 34 6.84 -5.54 2.28
N ALA A 35 6.49 -5.57 3.57
CA ALA A 35 7.40 -5.19 4.66
C ALA A 35 8.66 -6.06 4.69
N ASP A 36 8.53 -7.38 4.52
CA ASP A 36 9.66 -8.29 4.40
C ASP A 36 10.55 -7.94 3.20
N TRP A 37 9.95 -7.58 2.08
CA TRP A 37 10.68 -7.13 0.90
C TRP A 37 11.42 -5.81 1.16
N LEU A 38 10.76 -4.82 1.79
CA LEU A 38 11.39 -3.55 2.17
C LEU A 38 12.57 -3.77 3.11
N GLU A 39 12.44 -4.67 4.07
CA GLU A 39 13.56 -4.99 4.98
C GLU A 39 14.73 -5.62 4.24
N ARG A 40 14.50 -6.50 3.28
CA ARG A 40 15.57 -7.01 2.40
C ARG A 40 16.24 -5.88 1.60
N GLN A 41 15.46 -4.92 1.10
CA GLN A 41 16.03 -3.76 0.40
C GLN A 41 16.90 -2.90 1.32
N ARG A 42 16.46 -2.71 2.57
CA ARG A 42 17.24 -1.97 3.59
C ARG A 42 18.56 -2.68 3.90
N LEU A 43 18.52 -3.98 4.13
CA LEU A 43 19.71 -4.80 4.39
C LEU A 43 20.71 -4.79 3.22
N GLN A 44 20.21 -4.71 2.00
CA GLN A 44 21.00 -4.57 0.78
C GLN A 44 21.41 -3.12 0.46
N ARG A 45 21.07 -2.18 1.33
CA ARG A 45 21.34 -0.74 1.18
C ARG A 45 20.73 -0.10 -0.09
N ARG A 46 19.66 -0.67 -0.60
CA ARG A 46 18.90 -0.12 -1.74
C ARG A 46 17.91 0.95 -1.32
N ILE A 47 17.49 0.92 -0.06
CA ILE A 47 16.76 2.00 0.62
C ILE A 47 17.47 2.32 1.94
N HIS A 48 17.25 3.54 2.43
CA HIS A 48 17.84 3.97 3.70
C HIS A 48 17.10 3.40 4.91
N ARG A 49 15.77 3.56 4.92
CA ARG A 49 14.87 3.06 5.97
C ARG A 49 13.43 2.94 5.47
N TRP A 50 12.61 2.27 6.24
CA TRP A 50 11.17 2.21 6.06
C TRP A 50 10.46 2.26 7.41
N GLU A 51 9.19 2.69 7.39
CA GLU A 51 8.31 2.78 8.55
C GLU A 51 6.94 2.27 8.17
N HIS A 52 6.35 1.40 8.99
CA HIS A 52 5.00 0.89 8.80
C HIS A 52 3.99 1.81 9.49
N HIS A 53 2.84 2.07 8.85
CA HIS A 53 1.79 2.97 9.32
C HIS A 53 2.33 4.34 9.75
N PRO A 54 2.96 5.09 8.83
CA PRO A 54 3.43 6.44 9.13
C PRO A 54 2.24 7.37 9.39
N ARG A 55 2.53 8.61 9.74
CA ARG A 55 1.52 9.65 9.82
C ARG A 55 0.74 9.76 8.52
N ARG A 56 -0.58 10.00 8.62
CA ARG A 56 -1.41 10.30 7.46
C ARG A 56 -0.88 11.49 6.67
N VAL A 57 -1.08 11.46 5.38
CA VAL A 57 -0.73 12.56 4.47
C VAL A 57 -1.97 13.41 4.26
N GLU A 58 -1.90 14.68 4.63
CA GLU A 58 -3.01 15.62 4.46
C GLU A 58 -2.87 16.39 3.16
N VAL A 59 -3.98 16.62 2.48
CA VAL A 59 -4.06 17.44 1.27
C VAL A 59 -4.86 18.69 1.58
N TRP A 60 -4.21 19.84 1.43
CA TRP A 60 -4.77 21.14 1.74
C TRP A 60 -4.95 21.99 0.49
N ASP A 61 -6.01 22.79 0.47
CA ASP A 61 -6.15 23.88 -0.46
C ASP A 61 -5.41 25.12 0.12
N ALA A 62 -4.32 25.51 -0.53
CA ALA A 62 -3.49 26.63 -0.08
C ALA A 62 -4.19 27.99 -0.17
N LEU A 63 -5.19 28.14 -1.06
CA LEU A 63 -5.93 29.40 -1.24
C LEU A 63 -6.93 29.64 -0.12
N THR A 64 -7.59 28.60 0.35
CA THR A 64 -8.66 28.69 1.37
C THR A 64 -8.20 28.23 2.75
N ASP A 65 -6.97 27.69 2.86
CA ASP A 65 -6.45 27.06 4.07
C ASP A 65 -7.39 25.98 4.62
N THR A 66 -7.97 25.20 3.70
CA THR A 66 -8.94 24.16 4.01
C THR A 66 -8.35 22.79 3.71
N ARG A 67 -8.47 21.85 4.67
CA ARG A 67 -8.10 20.46 4.43
C ARG A 67 -9.16 19.79 3.54
N LEU A 68 -8.74 19.35 2.35
CA LEU A 68 -9.61 18.69 1.37
C LEU A 68 -9.81 17.22 1.69
N CYS A 69 -8.73 16.52 2.00
CA CYS A 69 -8.75 15.10 2.35
C CYS A 69 -7.44 14.68 3.04
N TYR A 70 -7.37 13.42 3.41
CA TYR A 70 -6.13 12.77 3.83
C TYR A 70 -6.07 11.33 3.30
N LEU A 71 -4.85 10.81 3.17
CA LEU A 71 -4.57 9.40 2.86
C LEU A 71 -3.77 8.80 4.02
N ASN A 72 -4.00 7.50 4.25
CA ASN A 72 -3.25 6.70 5.21
C ASN A 72 -2.36 5.73 4.43
N PRO A 73 -1.13 6.10 4.07
CA PRO A 73 -0.22 5.18 3.40
C PRO A 73 0.15 4.04 4.34
N ASP A 74 0.46 2.87 3.77
CA ASP A 74 0.89 1.72 4.56
C ASP A 74 2.34 1.86 5.01
N PHE A 75 3.18 2.52 4.20
CA PHE A 75 4.61 2.69 4.47
C PHE A 75 5.12 4.07 4.11
N LEU A 76 6.09 4.55 4.89
CA LEU A 76 7.03 5.58 4.48
C LEU A 76 8.35 4.89 4.14
N VAL A 77 8.87 5.16 2.96
CA VAL A 77 10.15 4.64 2.48
C VAL A 77 11.07 5.80 2.21
N VAL A 78 12.26 5.79 2.79
CA VAL A 78 13.30 6.76 2.48
C VAL A 78 14.30 6.08 1.55
N THR A 79 14.42 6.62 0.33
CA THR A 79 15.30 6.08 -0.70
C THR A 79 16.76 6.15 -0.30
N ALA A 80 17.63 5.46 -1.03
CA ALA A 80 19.07 5.53 -0.81
C ALA A 80 19.63 6.96 -0.94
N GLN A 81 18.96 7.81 -1.71
CA GLN A 81 19.30 9.23 -1.89
C GLN A 81 18.74 10.13 -0.77
N GLY A 82 17.95 9.57 0.15
CA GLY A 82 17.34 10.31 1.26
C GLY A 82 15.97 10.90 0.96
N ASP A 83 15.38 10.62 -0.20
CA ASP A 83 14.07 11.12 -0.59
C ASP A 83 12.94 10.30 0.04
N PRO A 84 11.93 10.94 0.68
CA PRO A 84 10.80 10.22 1.23
C PRO A 84 9.77 9.88 0.14
N GLU A 85 9.26 8.66 0.21
CA GLU A 85 8.16 8.17 -0.63
C GLU A 85 7.12 7.50 0.24
N TYR A 86 5.84 7.72 -0.07
CA TYR A 86 4.74 6.99 0.56
C TYR A 86 4.35 5.82 -0.32
N HIS A 87 4.25 4.64 0.29
CA HIS A 87 3.87 3.42 -0.41
C HIS A 87 2.59 2.85 0.17
N GLU A 88 1.70 2.39 -0.70
CA GLU A 88 0.45 1.73 -0.33
C GLU A 88 0.29 0.43 -1.09
N VAL A 89 -0.06 -0.65 -0.37
CA VAL A 89 -0.38 -1.95 -0.95
C VAL A 89 -1.88 -2.02 -1.20
N LYS A 90 -2.29 -2.10 -2.46
CA LYS A 90 -3.68 -1.97 -2.88
C LYS A 90 -4.17 -3.19 -3.64
N GLY A 91 -5.25 -3.80 -3.17
CA GLY A 91 -5.94 -4.88 -3.87
C GLY A 91 -7.08 -4.39 -4.75
N MET A 92 -7.78 -3.35 -4.29
CA MET A 92 -8.90 -2.74 -4.98
C MET A 92 -8.94 -1.24 -4.71
N ALA A 93 -9.10 -0.43 -5.74
CA ALA A 93 -9.26 1.00 -5.65
C ALA A 93 -10.74 1.39 -5.74
N THR A 94 -11.23 2.11 -4.74
CA THR A 94 -12.56 2.75 -4.77
C THR A 94 -12.49 4.08 -5.53
N GLY A 95 -13.64 4.58 -5.98
CA GLY A 95 -13.71 5.90 -6.63
C GLY A 95 -13.24 7.03 -5.71
N LEU A 96 -13.59 6.96 -4.43
CA LEU A 96 -13.15 7.94 -3.42
C LEU A 96 -11.63 7.91 -3.24
N TRP A 97 -11.02 6.74 -3.16
CA TRP A 97 -9.57 6.63 -3.03
C TRP A 97 -8.83 7.19 -4.25
N ARG A 98 -9.32 6.88 -5.46
CA ARG A 98 -8.75 7.42 -6.72
C ARG A 98 -8.81 8.94 -6.77
N MET A 99 -9.91 9.52 -6.32
CA MET A 99 -10.05 10.97 -6.23
C MET A 99 -9.04 11.56 -5.25
N LYS A 100 -8.90 11.01 -4.06
CA LYS A 100 -7.93 11.46 -3.05
C LYS A 100 -6.50 11.36 -3.56
N ARG A 101 -6.13 10.26 -4.21
CA ARG A 101 -4.80 10.09 -4.81
C ARG A 101 -4.53 11.15 -5.87
N ARG A 102 -5.48 11.43 -6.73
CA ARG A 102 -5.36 12.46 -7.76
C ARG A 102 -5.19 13.85 -7.16
N LEU A 103 -5.93 14.18 -6.11
CA LEU A 103 -5.76 15.43 -5.38
C LEU A 103 -4.36 15.54 -4.76
N LEU A 104 -3.87 14.49 -4.16
CA LEU A 104 -2.52 14.45 -3.60
C LEU A 104 -1.46 14.70 -4.68
N GLU A 105 -1.54 13.99 -5.79
CA GLU A 105 -0.58 14.13 -6.91
C GLU A 105 -0.63 15.52 -7.56
N THR A 106 -1.80 16.14 -7.59
CA THR A 106 -2.00 17.48 -8.20
C THR A 106 -1.58 18.62 -7.29
N LEU A 107 -1.85 18.50 -5.99
CA LEU A 107 -1.73 19.61 -5.03
C LEU A 107 -0.52 19.51 -4.11
N THR A 108 0.22 18.40 -4.16
CA THR A 108 1.41 18.19 -3.32
C THR A 108 2.60 17.75 -4.15
N ALA A 109 3.80 17.86 -3.57
CA ALA A 109 5.04 17.33 -4.14
C ALA A 109 5.38 15.92 -3.60
N HIS A 110 4.47 15.27 -2.86
CA HIS A 110 4.71 13.95 -2.32
C HIS A 110 4.75 12.88 -3.42
N THR A 111 5.73 12.00 -3.34
CA THR A 111 5.77 10.79 -4.16
C THR A 111 4.93 9.70 -3.51
N TYR A 112 3.94 9.20 -4.22
CA TYR A 112 3.02 8.18 -3.75
C TYR A 112 3.06 6.96 -4.69
N VAL A 113 3.54 5.84 -4.18
CA VAL A 113 3.74 4.60 -4.96
C VAL A 113 2.67 3.59 -4.53
N VAL A 114 1.93 3.06 -5.49
CA VAL A 114 0.88 2.07 -5.23
C VAL A 114 1.31 0.72 -5.75
N ILE A 115 1.34 -0.26 -4.85
CA ILE A 115 1.79 -1.62 -5.08
C ILE A 115 0.57 -2.56 -5.19
N ASP A 116 0.56 -3.43 -6.18
CA ASP A 116 -0.52 -4.40 -6.38
C ASP A 116 -0.43 -5.55 -5.36
N ALA A 117 -1.44 -5.66 -4.50
CA ALA A 117 -1.52 -6.70 -3.47
C ALA A 117 -1.67 -8.12 -4.04
N GLY A 118 -2.18 -8.25 -5.25
CA GLY A 118 -2.46 -9.53 -5.90
C GLY A 118 -1.37 -9.99 -6.88
N ARG A 119 -0.24 -9.27 -6.97
CA ARG A 119 0.83 -9.56 -7.93
C ARG A 119 2.22 -9.44 -7.30
N GLY A 120 3.21 -10.04 -7.93
CA GLY A 120 4.61 -9.96 -7.48
C GLY A 120 4.80 -10.42 -6.04
N VAL A 121 5.70 -9.78 -5.33
CA VAL A 121 6.07 -10.14 -3.95
C VAL A 121 4.90 -10.12 -2.98
N CYS A 122 3.93 -9.24 -3.17
CA CYS A 122 2.76 -9.15 -2.30
C CYS A 122 1.86 -10.38 -2.39
N ALA A 123 1.78 -11.01 -3.56
CA ALA A 123 0.98 -12.21 -3.77
C ALA A 123 1.66 -13.50 -3.31
N SER A 124 2.97 -13.63 -3.55
CA SER A 124 3.71 -14.89 -3.36
C SER A 124 4.78 -14.86 -2.28
N GLY A 125 5.17 -13.69 -1.81
CA GLY A 125 6.33 -13.49 -0.93
C GLY A 125 7.68 -13.52 -1.66
N MET A 126 7.67 -13.73 -2.99
CA MET A 126 8.87 -13.80 -3.82
C MET A 126 8.78 -12.84 -5.01
N GLY A 127 9.95 -12.48 -5.55
CA GLY A 127 10.07 -11.60 -6.70
C GLY A 127 10.02 -10.11 -6.33
N GLU A 128 9.72 -9.30 -7.33
CA GLU A 128 9.66 -7.85 -7.20
C GLU A 128 8.22 -7.36 -6.99
N PRO A 129 8.03 -6.16 -6.42
CA PRO A 129 6.72 -5.52 -6.37
C PRO A 129 6.19 -5.21 -7.77
N ALA A 130 4.90 -5.43 -7.98
CA ALA A 130 4.21 -4.97 -9.16
C ALA A 130 3.45 -3.68 -8.85
N LEU A 131 3.52 -2.69 -9.75
CA LEU A 131 2.73 -1.47 -9.60
C LEU A 131 1.25 -1.77 -9.84
N PHE A 132 0.41 -1.10 -9.06
CA PHE A 132 -1.03 -1.21 -9.18
C PHE A 132 -1.52 -0.59 -10.51
N ASP A 133 -2.22 -1.37 -11.31
CA ASP A 133 -2.85 -0.89 -12.54
C ASP A 133 -4.29 -0.46 -12.26
N GLU A 134 -4.55 0.84 -12.35
CA GLU A 134 -5.88 1.42 -12.11
C GLU A 134 -6.90 1.10 -13.21
N ARG A 135 -6.45 0.57 -14.35
CA ARG A 135 -7.38 0.19 -15.41
C ARG A 135 -8.28 -0.93 -14.92
N PRO A 136 -9.61 -0.82 -15.13
CA PRO A 136 -10.52 -1.88 -14.74
C PRO A 136 -10.10 -3.17 -15.45
N ARG A 137 -9.84 -4.22 -14.71
CA ARG A 137 -9.61 -5.55 -15.28
C ARG A 137 -10.84 -5.87 -16.14
N ARG A 138 -10.65 -5.98 -17.45
CA ARG A 138 -11.72 -6.48 -18.33
C ARG A 138 -12.19 -7.81 -17.75
N SER A 139 -13.42 -7.84 -17.23
CA SER A 139 -14.01 -9.08 -16.76
C SER A 139 -13.91 -10.07 -17.91
N LYS A 140 -13.25 -11.20 -17.71
CA LYS A 140 -13.31 -12.32 -18.65
C LYS A 140 -14.78 -12.67 -18.71
N LYS A 141 -15.50 -12.19 -19.73
CA LYS A 141 -16.85 -12.66 -20.02
C LYS A 141 -16.77 -14.16 -20.10
N ARG A 142 -17.33 -14.83 -19.11
CA ARG A 142 -17.52 -16.26 -19.09
C ARG A 142 -18.28 -16.58 -20.38
N ARG A 143 -17.58 -17.09 -21.40
CA ARG A 143 -18.24 -17.64 -22.59
C ARG A 143 -19.17 -18.73 -22.06
N LYS A 144 -20.46 -18.43 -21.99
CA LYS A 144 -21.49 -19.44 -21.87
C LYS A 144 -21.29 -20.34 -23.08
N ARG A 145 -20.82 -21.55 -22.87
CA ARG A 145 -20.94 -22.59 -23.89
C ARG A 145 -22.43 -22.71 -24.18
N ALA A 146 -22.84 -22.31 -25.40
CA ALA A 146 -24.11 -22.71 -25.94
C ALA A 146 -24.03 -24.22 -26.13
N THR A 147 -24.88 -24.93 -25.42
CA THR A 147 -25.25 -26.33 -25.73
C THR A 147 -26.19 -26.35 -26.89
#